data_46d6b36f6c630390086b88bd671605de
#
_entry.id   46d6b36f6c630390086b88bd671605de
#
_cell.length_a   1.000
_cell.length_b   1.000
_cell.length_c   1.000
_cell.angle_alpha   90.00
_cell.angle_beta   90.00
_cell.angle_gamma   90.00
#
_symmetry.space_group_name_H-M   'P 1'
#
loop_
_entity.id
_entity.type
_entity.pdbx_description
1 polymer ?
#
loop_
_entity_poly.entity_id
_entity_poly.type
_entity_poly.pdbx_seq_one_letter_code
_entity_poly.pdbx_strand_id
1 'polypeptide(L)'
;MTILATLLFAAVSVSAQDYHIKLWDNTTAPTSNGVTGDEYERKPGTLTTTSSAEIWIYKPAPEKATGQAIVFCPGGGYSQLSIANGHNTCKWFAENGIVGVMLKYRLPNGHSEVPLNDLDKAVATVREMAGE
;
A
#
# COMPACT_ATOMS: atom_id res chain seq x y z
N MET A 1 26.62 6.44 -47.60
CA MET A 1 25.22 6.28 -47.15
C MET A 1 25.29 5.80 -45.70
N THR A 2 25.13 6.73 -44.74
CA THR A 2 25.33 6.46 -43.31
C THR A 2 23.94 6.21 -42.68
N ILE A 3 23.71 4.99 -42.23
CA ILE A 3 22.46 4.63 -41.54
C ILE A 3 22.56 5.04 -40.08
N LEU A 4 21.84 6.09 -39.70
CA LEU A 4 21.71 6.56 -38.31
C LEU A 4 20.69 5.67 -37.60
N ALA A 5 21.18 4.72 -36.80
CA ALA A 5 20.31 3.91 -35.94
C ALA A 5 19.85 4.73 -34.74
N THR A 6 18.59 5.16 -34.74
CA THR A 6 17.97 5.83 -33.60
C THR A 6 17.61 4.77 -32.56
N LEU A 7 18.41 4.64 -31.50
CA LEU A 7 18.02 3.83 -30.34
C LEU A 7 16.89 4.55 -29.60
N LEU A 8 15.69 3.99 -29.69
CA LEU A 8 14.56 4.39 -28.86
C LEU A 8 14.78 3.81 -27.46
N PHE A 9 15.28 4.61 -26.53
CA PHE A 9 15.24 4.27 -25.10
C PHE A 9 13.79 4.39 -24.63
N ALA A 10 13.13 3.26 -24.47
CA ALA A 10 11.90 3.21 -23.69
C ALA A 10 12.26 3.53 -22.23
N ALA A 11 11.91 4.71 -21.78
CA ALA A 11 12.02 5.07 -20.37
C ALA A 11 11.06 4.16 -19.59
N VAL A 12 11.62 3.20 -18.85
CA VAL A 12 10.87 2.45 -17.84
C VAL A 12 10.62 3.44 -16.71
N SER A 13 9.45 4.06 -16.71
CA SER A 13 9.00 4.86 -15.57
C SER A 13 8.76 3.92 -14.41
N VAL A 14 9.70 3.91 -13.46
CA VAL A 14 9.46 3.30 -12.14
C VAL A 14 8.36 4.12 -11.49
N SER A 15 7.16 3.59 -11.41
CA SER A 15 6.03 4.22 -10.76
C SER A 15 6.36 4.44 -9.29
N ALA A 16 6.61 5.70 -8.88
CA ALA A 16 6.56 6.11 -7.49
C ALA A 16 5.09 6.04 -7.03
N GLN A 17 4.85 5.84 -5.71
CA GLN A 17 3.48 5.94 -5.19
C GLN A 17 2.87 7.31 -5.51
N ASP A 18 1.61 7.33 -5.93
CA ASP A 18 0.90 8.57 -6.23
C ASP A 18 0.39 9.25 -4.95
N TYR A 19 -0.01 8.45 -3.95
CA TYR A 19 -0.49 8.94 -2.64
C TYR A 19 0.06 8.11 -1.50
N HIS A 20 0.32 8.77 -0.37
CA HIS A 20 0.57 8.16 0.93
C HIS A 20 -0.33 8.84 1.96
N ILE A 21 -1.23 8.08 2.56
CA ILE A 21 -2.28 8.60 3.44
C ILE A 21 -2.24 7.86 4.77
N LYS A 22 -2.08 8.58 5.88
CA LYS A 22 -2.32 8.05 7.22
C LYS A 22 -3.83 8.02 7.45
N LEU A 23 -4.38 6.82 7.68
CA LEU A 23 -5.81 6.64 7.94
C LEU A 23 -6.16 7.04 9.38
N TRP A 24 -5.44 6.48 10.34
CA TRP A 24 -5.53 6.73 11.77
C TRP A 24 -4.41 6.02 12.54
N ASP A 25 -4.40 6.17 13.84
CA ASP A 25 -3.53 5.45 14.77
C ASP A 25 -4.33 4.98 16.01
N ASN A 26 -3.63 4.40 17.00
CA ASN A 26 -4.26 3.90 18.23
C ASN A 26 -4.97 4.96 19.05
N THR A 27 -4.71 6.26 18.82
CA THR A 27 -5.34 7.38 19.55
C THR A 27 -6.59 7.92 18.85
N THR A 28 -6.72 7.68 17.54
CA THR A 28 -7.80 8.25 16.70
C THR A 28 -8.74 7.20 16.13
N ALA A 29 -8.33 5.93 16.09
CA ALA A 29 -9.16 4.83 15.64
C ALA A 29 -10.16 4.38 16.73
N PRO A 30 -11.28 3.73 16.33
CA PRO A 30 -12.25 3.20 17.29
C PRO A 30 -11.71 2.04 18.12
N THR A 31 -10.63 1.38 17.66
CA THR A 31 -9.98 0.25 18.34
C THR A 31 -8.48 0.47 18.43
N SER A 32 -7.83 -0.17 19.41
CA SER A 32 -6.40 -0.06 19.64
C SER A 32 -5.78 -1.44 19.89
N ASN A 33 -4.60 -1.69 19.33
CA ASN A 33 -3.81 -2.88 19.63
C ASN A 33 -2.89 -2.72 20.85
N GLY A 34 -2.97 -1.56 21.53
CA GLY A 34 -2.19 -1.27 22.74
C GLY A 34 -0.70 -0.99 22.51
N VAL A 35 -0.23 -1.01 21.25
CA VAL A 35 1.17 -0.69 20.92
C VAL A 35 1.40 0.80 21.12
N THR A 36 2.44 1.12 21.91
CA THR A 36 2.89 2.49 22.18
C THR A 36 4.35 2.65 21.73
N GLY A 37 4.74 3.87 21.38
CA GLY A 37 6.08 4.18 20.90
C GLY A 37 6.26 3.95 19.42
N ASP A 38 7.53 3.87 19.01
CA ASP A 38 7.89 3.75 17.59
C ASP A 38 7.58 2.36 17.01
N GLU A 39 7.20 2.33 15.76
CA GLU A 39 7.05 1.08 15.02
C GLU A 39 8.42 0.43 14.79
N TYR A 40 8.48 -0.89 14.94
CA TYR A 40 9.75 -1.61 14.84
C TYR A 40 9.87 -2.37 13.53
N GLU A 41 10.90 -2.03 12.78
CA GLU A 41 11.32 -2.72 11.56
C GLU A 41 12.43 -3.72 11.90
N ARG A 42 12.10 -5.02 11.90
CA ARG A 42 13.05 -6.08 12.24
C ARG A 42 14.18 -6.24 11.22
N LYS A 43 13.85 -6.03 9.95
CA LYS A 43 14.76 -5.99 8.80
C LYS A 43 14.13 -5.11 7.74
N PRO A 44 14.91 -4.56 6.79
CA PRO A 44 14.36 -3.72 5.73
C PRO A 44 13.10 -4.30 5.08
N GLY A 45 12.01 -3.55 5.11
CA GLY A 45 10.71 -3.94 4.54
C GLY A 45 9.88 -4.92 5.36
N THR A 46 10.22 -5.18 6.65
CA THR A 46 9.43 -6.07 7.52
C THR A 46 9.20 -5.44 8.89
N LEU A 47 7.96 -5.03 9.15
CA LEU A 47 7.52 -4.47 10.43
C LEU A 47 7.02 -5.57 11.37
N THR A 48 7.35 -5.49 12.65
CA THR A 48 6.86 -6.38 13.70
C THR A 48 6.04 -5.67 14.77
N THR A 49 6.03 -4.34 14.77
CA THR A 49 5.07 -3.54 15.54
C THR A 49 4.50 -2.46 14.66
N THR A 50 3.19 -2.24 14.74
CA THR A 50 2.48 -1.21 13.99
C THR A 50 1.46 -0.54 14.88
N SER A 51 1.52 0.78 14.99
CA SER A 51 0.64 1.61 15.82
C SER A 51 -0.26 2.53 15.00
N SER A 52 -0.01 2.63 13.69
CA SER A 52 -0.81 3.41 12.74
C SER A 52 -1.19 2.59 11.51
N ALA A 53 -2.37 2.84 10.97
CA ALA A 53 -2.80 2.32 9.68
C ALA A 53 -2.58 3.38 8.60
N GLU A 54 -1.95 2.97 7.51
CA GLU A 54 -1.58 3.84 6.40
C GLU A 54 -1.80 3.12 5.07
N ILE A 55 -2.09 3.89 4.02
CA ILE A 55 -2.18 3.36 2.65
C ILE A 55 -1.21 4.08 1.72
N TRP A 56 -0.66 3.33 0.77
CA TRP A 56 0.08 3.84 -0.39
C TRP A 56 -0.67 3.42 -1.64
N ILE A 57 -0.95 4.38 -2.51
CA ILE A 57 -1.73 4.18 -3.73
C ILE A 57 -0.79 4.30 -4.94
N TYR A 58 -0.89 3.34 -5.84
CA TYR A 58 -0.18 3.25 -7.10
C TYR A 58 -1.20 3.24 -8.23
N LYS A 59 -1.23 4.31 -9.03
CA LYS A 59 -2.17 4.45 -10.14
C LYS A 59 -1.55 3.91 -11.44
N PRO A 60 -2.35 3.23 -12.28
CA PRO A 60 -1.92 2.88 -13.61
C PRO A 60 -1.82 4.13 -14.50
N ALA A 61 -1.02 4.04 -15.56
CA ALA A 61 -1.07 5.04 -16.62
C ALA A 61 -2.52 5.13 -17.18
N PRO A 62 -3.04 6.33 -17.47
CA PRO A 62 -4.44 6.51 -17.87
C PRO A 62 -4.88 5.62 -19.04
N GLU A 63 -4.00 5.41 -20.03
CA GLU A 63 -4.26 4.58 -21.21
C GLU A 63 -4.36 3.07 -20.90
N LYS A 64 -3.87 2.63 -19.73
CA LYS A 64 -3.93 1.24 -19.28
C LYS A 64 -5.03 1.00 -18.25
N ALA A 65 -5.59 2.06 -17.66
CA ALA A 65 -6.50 1.96 -16.53
C ALA A 65 -7.75 1.13 -16.87
N THR A 66 -8.03 0.13 -16.04
CA THR A 66 -9.21 -0.75 -16.16
C THR A 66 -10.41 -0.25 -15.35
N GLY A 67 -10.22 0.74 -14.49
CA GLY A 67 -11.22 1.21 -13.52
C GLY A 67 -11.31 0.34 -12.24
N GLN A 68 -10.47 -0.68 -12.12
CA GLN A 68 -10.41 -1.56 -10.95
C GLN A 68 -9.37 -1.05 -9.93
N ALA A 69 -9.64 -1.32 -8.64
CA ALA A 69 -8.70 -1.11 -7.55
C ALA A 69 -8.64 -2.34 -6.65
N ILE A 70 -7.46 -2.64 -6.12
CA ILE A 70 -7.23 -3.71 -5.16
C ILE A 70 -6.59 -3.13 -3.91
N VAL A 71 -7.18 -3.39 -2.73
CA VAL A 71 -6.53 -3.16 -1.45
C VAL A 71 -5.75 -4.42 -1.09
N PHE A 72 -4.43 -4.30 -1.07
CA PHE A 72 -3.51 -5.37 -0.75
C PHE A 72 -3.07 -5.29 0.71
N CYS A 73 -3.29 -6.38 1.45
CA CYS A 73 -2.90 -6.52 2.85
C CYS A 73 -1.64 -7.40 2.92
N PRO A 74 -0.46 -6.83 3.25
CA PRO A 74 0.76 -7.62 3.34
C PRO A 74 0.65 -8.77 4.35
N GLY A 75 1.25 -9.90 4.00
CA GLY A 75 1.27 -11.08 4.86
C GLY A 75 2.33 -11.02 5.96
N GLY A 76 2.28 -12.00 6.84
CA GLY A 76 3.22 -12.20 7.94
C GLY A 76 2.61 -12.91 9.15
N GLY A 77 1.47 -13.61 8.96
CA GLY A 77 0.80 -14.41 10.00
C GLY A 77 0.34 -13.60 11.20
N TYR A 78 -0.03 -12.33 11.00
CA TYR A 78 -0.41 -11.37 12.05
C TYR A 78 0.68 -11.05 13.08
N SER A 79 1.90 -11.55 12.90
CA SER A 79 3.04 -11.25 13.77
C SER A 79 4.03 -10.26 13.14
N GLN A 80 3.91 -10.06 11.83
CA GLN A 80 4.73 -9.12 11.07
C GLN A 80 4.03 -8.71 9.76
N LEU A 81 4.50 -7.62 9.15
CA LEU A 81 4.06 -7.17 7.81
C LEU A 81 5.26 -7.13 6.86
N SER A 82 5.12 -7.80 5.71
CA SER A 82 6.08 -7.70 4.61
C SER A 82 5.77 -6.49 3.74
N ILE A 83 6.15 -5.29 4.20
CA ILE A 83 5.83 -4.01 3.55
C ILE A 83 6.49 -3.90 2.18
N ALA A 84 7.75 -4.31 2.04
CA ALA A 84 8.45 -4.28 0.77
C ALA A 84 7.74 -5.12 -0.31
N ASN A 85 7.26 -6.31 0.06
CA ASN A 85 6.47 -7.14 -0.85
C ASN A 85 5.13 -6.47 -1.21
N GLY A 86 4.48 -5.83 -0.23
CA GLY A 86 3.25 -5.07 -0.44
C GLY A 86 3.42 -3.97 -1.49
N HIS A 87 4.47 -3.15 -1.36
CA HIS A 87 4.80 -2.11 -2.33
C HIS A 87 5.06 -2.69 -3.73
N ASN A 88 5.87 -3.74 -3.84
CA ASN A 88 6.18 -4.36 -5.13
C ASN A 88 4.94 -4.96 -5.80
N THR A 89 4.07 -5.59 -5.03
CA THR A 89 2.81 -6.15 -5.54
C THR A 89 1.88 -5.05 -6.05
N CYS A 90 1.72 -3.95 -5.33
CA CYS A 90 0.87 -2.85 -5.75
C CYS A 90 1.41 -2.10 -6.99
N LYS A 91 2.72 -1.97 -7.12
CA LYS A 91 3.35 -1.47 -8.36
C LYS A 91 3.04 -2.38 -9.54
N TRP A 92 3.14 -3.70 -9.36
CA TRP A 92 2.80 -4.66 -10.40
C TRP A 92 1.33 -4.55 -10.84
N PHE A 93 0.39 -4.35 -9.90
CA PHE A 93 -1.01 -4.08 -10.26
C PHE A 93 -1.15 -2.83 -11.12
N ALA A 94 -0.48 -1.73 -10.74
CA ALA A 94 -0.53 -0.48 -11.50
C ALA A 94 0.04 -0.65 -12.92
N GLU A 95 1.14 -1.37 -13.08
CA GLU A 95 1.71 -1.70 -14.39
C GLU A 95 0.75 -2.52 -15.27
N ASN A 96 -0.19 -3.26 -14.67
CA ASN A 96 -1.23 -4.05 -15.33
C ASN A 96 -2.61 -3.38 -15.35
N GLY A 97 -2.70 -2.08 -15.15
CA GLY A 97 -3.92 -1.31 -15.34
C GLY A 97 -4.86 -1.25 -14.14
N ILE A 98 -4.44 -1.76 -12.99
CA ILE A 98 -5.25 -1.83 -11.77
C ILE A 98 -4.64 -0.92 -10.71
N VAL A 99 -5.45 -0.08 -10.07
CA VAL A 99 -4.99 0.70 -8.92
C VAL A 99 -4.59 -0.24 -7.79
N GLY A 100 -3.30 -0.20 -7.41
CA GLY A 100 -2.79 -0.97 -6.26
C GLY A 100 -2.79 -0.10 -5.00
N VAL A 101 -3.49 -0.53 -3.96
CA VAL A 101 -3.51 0.15 -2.66
C VAL A 101 -2.87 -0.76 -1.63
N MET A 102 -1.66 -0.44 -1.19
CA MET A 102 -0.98 -1.18 -0.13
C MET A 102 -1.46 -0.67 1.23
N LEU A 103 -2.03 -1.54 2.05
CA LEU A 103 -2.46 -1.23 3.40
C LEU A 103 -1.42 -1.72 4.43
N LYS A 104 -0.78 -0.79 5.12
CA LYS A 104 -0.09 -1.08 6.38
C LYS A 104 -1.14 -1.06 7.48
N TYR A 105 -1.67 -2.23 7.84
CA TYR A 105 -2.62 -2.34 8.94
C TYR A 105 -1.89 -2.49 10.28
N ARG A 106 -2.54 -2.10 11.37
CA ARG A 106 -2.04 -2.35 12.72
C ARG A 106 -2.14 -3.85 13.01
N LEU A 107 -1.01 -4.46 13.40
CA LEU A 107 -0.98 -5.85 13.83
C LEU A 107 -1.89 -6.05 15.04
N PRO A 108 -2.58 -7.19 15.15
CA PRO A 108 -3.64 -7.37 16.15
C PRO A 108 -3.14 -7.31 17.60
N ASN A 109 -1.97 -7.83 17.91
CA ASN A 109 -1.47 -7.90 19.30
C ASN A 109 -2.54 -8.40 20.29
N GLY A 110 -3.27 -9.48 19.92
CA GLY A 110 -4.38 -10.03 20.68
C GLY A 110 -5.76 -9.40 20.41
N HIS A 111 -5.85 -8.37 19.57
CA HIS A 111 -7.08 -7.62 19.25
C HIS A 111 -7.44 -7.80 17.77
N SER A 112 -8.10 -8.90 17.42
CA SER A 112 -8.39 -9.27 16.02
C SER A 112 -9.28 -8.27 15.26
N GLU A 113 -10.06 -7.45 15.96
CA GLU A 113 -10.90 -6.41 15.40
C GLU A 113 -10.09 -5.24 14.82
N VAL A 114 -8.86 -5.03 15.30
CA VAL A 114 -8.02 -3.87 14.90
C VAL A 114 -7.66 -3.91 13.42
N PRO A 115 -7.06 -4.98 12.86
CA PRO A 115 -6.77 -5.02 11.42
C PRO A 115 -8.02 -5.02 10.55
N LEU A 116 -9.15 -5.54 11.03
CA LEU A 116 -10.43 -5.49 10.31
C LEU A 116 -10.93 -4.05 10.18
N ASN A 117 -10.90 -3.27 11.27
CA ASN A 117 -11.27 -1.86 11.21
C ASN A 117 -10.36 -1.07 10.27
N ASP A 118 -9.07 -1.38 10.24
CA ASP A 118 -8.12 -0.72 9.33
C ASP A 118 -8.44 -1.02 7.86
N LEU A 119 -8.81 -2.26 7.55
CA LEU A 119 -9.25 -2.64 6.20
C LEU A 119 -10.54 -1.93 5.80
N ASP A 120 -11.54 -1.89 6.67
CA ASP A 120 -12.81 -1.20 6.42
C ASP A 120 -12.57 0.29 6.15
N LYS A 121 -11.70 0.93 6.94
CA LYS A 121 -11.31 2.33 6.74
C LYS A 121 -10.59 2.54 5.42
N ALA A 122 -9.67 1.66 5.05
CA ALA A 122 -8.95 1.73 3.78
C ALA A 122 -9.90 1.63 2.59
N VAL A 123 -10.81 0.66 2.60
CA VAL A 123 -11.82 0.48 1.54
C VAL A 123 -12.74 1.69 1.42
N ALA A 124 -13.22 2.24 2.55
CA ALA A 124 -14.05 3.44 2.55
C ALA A 124 -13.29 4.64 1.96
N THR A 125 -12.04 4.86 2.38
CA THR A 125 -11.21 5.95 1.87
C THR A 125 -10.99 5.84 0.36
N VAL A 126 -10.66 4.64 -0.15
CA VAL A 126 -10.48 4.43 -1.61
C VAL A 126 -11.77 4.68 -2.38
N ARG A 127 -12.93 4.31 -1.84
CA ARG A 127 -14.22 4.59 -2.47
C ARG A 127 -14.56 6.08 -2.51
N GLU A 128 -14.22 6.83 -1.44
CA GLU A 128 -14.38 8.29 -1.40
C GLU A 128 -13.50 9.00 -2.43
N MET A 129 -12.32 8.43 -2.73
CA MET A 129 -11.38 8.95 -3.73
C MET A 129 -11.70 8.49 -5.16
N ALA A 130 -12.72 7.66 -5.37
CA ALA A 130 -13.08 7.16 -6.70
C ALA A 130 -13.52 8.33 -7.60
N GLY A 131 -12.76 8.58 -8.66
CA GLY A 131 -12.96 9.70 -9.58
C GLY A 131 -11.83 10.73 -9.57
N GLU A 132 -10.87 10.61 -8.64
CA GLU A 132 -9.61 11.36 -8.64
C GLU A 132 -8.53 10.59 -9.43
#